data_b7a402f0f098219cc822d754bf8b310d
#
_entry.id   b7a402f0f098219cc822d754bf8b310d
#
_cell.length_a   1.000
_cell.length_b   1.000
_cell.length_c   1.000
_cell.angle_alpha   90.00
_cell.angle_beta   90.00
_cell.angle_gamma   90.00
#
_symmetry.space_group_name_H-M   'P 1'
#
loop_
_entity.id
_entity.type
_entity.pdbx_description
1 polymer ?
#
loop_
_entity_poly.entity_id
_entity_poly.type
_entity_poly.pdbx_seq_one_letter_code
_entity_poly.pdbx_strand_id
1 'polypeptide(L)'
;KRETLLDYLIKSNRYVSAREVYNHMNGQFPGLSYDTVYRNLREFCEIGLIEDTELQGEMKFRFSCSENFEHHHHFICTVCGETKEIHMCPMNFFKEQLDGCEIEGHRFELFGRCAKCQKVNG
;
A
#
# COMPACT_ATOMS: atom_id res chain seq x y z
N LYS A 1 7.38 -20.57 0.36
CA LYS A 1 6.58 -19.75 1.30
C LYS A 1 6.59 -18.27 0.94
N ARG A 2 7.77 -17.74 0.58
CA ARG A 2 7.87 -16.33 0.17
C ARG A 2 7.08 -16.03 -1.09
N GLU A 3 7.09 -16.96 -2.02
CA GLU A 3 6.36 -16.82 -3.27
C GLU A 3 4.86 -16.76 -3.03
N THR A 4 4.35 -17.57 -2.12
CA THR A 4 2.95 -17.57 -1.77
C THR A 4 2.53 -16.26 -1.10
N LEU A 5 3.38 -15.74 -0.23
CA LEU A 5 3.14 -14.47 0.44
C LEU A 5 3.06 -13.32 -0.56
N LEU A 6 4.03 -13.27 -1.46
CA LEU A 6 4.07 -12.21 -2.47
C LEU A 6 2.87 -12.32 -3.42
N ASP A 7 2.50 -13.53 -3.80
CA ASP A 7 1.35 -13.76 -4.66
C ASP A 7 0.05 -13.27 -4.00
N TYR A 8 -0.08 -13.49 -2.70
CA TYR A 8 -1.23 -12.99 -1.95
C TYR A 8 -1.33 -11.48 -2.02
N LEU A 9 -0.19 -10.79 -1.87
CA LEU A 9 -0.14 -9.33 -1.94
C LEU A 9 -0.51 -8.83 -3.34
N ILE A 10 -0.02 -9.48 -4.37
CA ILE A 10 -0.32 -9.11 -5.74
C ILE A 10 -1.82 -9.25 -6.02
N LYS A 11 -2.40 -10.36 -5.62
CA LYS A 11 -3.81 -10.62 -5.87
C LYS A 11 -4.74 -9.77 -5.02
N SER A 12 -4.28 -9.36 -3.85
CA SER A 12 -5.10 -8.54 -2.96
C SER A 12 -5.35 -7.15 -3.53
N ASN A 13 -4.35 -6.60 -4.20
CA ASN A 13 -4.42 -5.28 -4.84
C ASN A 13 -4.97 -4.20 -3.90
N ARG A 14 -4.57 -4.27 -2.62
CA ARG A 14 -4.93 -3.28 -1.61
C ARG A 14 -3.93 -3.38 -0.47
N TYR A 15 -3.96 -2.40 0.42
CA TYR A 15 -3.12 -2.48 1.62
C TYR A 15 -3.72 -3.51 2.58
N VAL A 16 -2.88 -4.42 3.04
CA VAL A 16 -3.28 -5.46 3.98
C VAL A 16 -2.35 -5.42 5.19
N SER A 17 -2.86 -5.83 6.34
CA SER A 17 -2.05 -5.89 7.56
C SER A 17 -1.20 -7.15 7.59
N ALA A 18 -0.16 -7.13 8.42
CA ALA A 18 0.65 -8.33 8.60
C ALA A 18 -0.20 -9.48 9.16
N ARG A 19 -1.20 -9.17 9.99
CA ARG A 19 -2.09 -10.19 10.53
C ARG A 19 -2.93 -10.86 9.44
N GLU A 20 -3.41 -10.08 8.47
CA GLU A 20 -4.17 -10.65 7.35
C GLU A 20 -3.30 -11.59 6.53
N VAL A 21 -2.05 -11.17 6.28
CA VAL A 21 -1.10 -12.01 5.56
C VAL A 21 -0.80 -13.28 6.35
N TYR A 22 -0.58 -13.13 7.65
CA TYR A 22 -0.30 -14.26 8.52
C TYR A 22 -1.45 -15.27 8.51
N ASN A 23 -2.69 -14.79 8.61
CA ASN A 23 -3.86 -15.67 8.61
C ASN A 23 -3.98 -16.45 7.30
N HIS A 24 -3.72 -15.79 6.19
CA HIS A 24 -3.72 -16.46 4.89
C HIS A 24 -2.63 -17.54 4.80
N MET A 25 -1.42 -17.17 5.24
CA MET A 25 -0.27 -18.08 5.18
C MET A 25 -0.44 -19.26 6.14
N ASN A 26 -1.00 -19.00 7.32
CA ASN A 26 -1.18 -20.04 8.31
C ASN A 26 -2.15 -21.13 7.82
N GLY A 27 -3.11 -20.77 6.99
CA GLY A 27 -4.02 -21.75 6.40
C GLY A 27 -3.32 -22.73 5.47
N GLN A 28 -2.22 -22.29 4.84
CA GLN A 28 -1.48 -23.15 3.91
C GLN A 28 -0.24 -23.76 4.55
N PHE A 29 0.33 -23.09 5.54
CA PHE A 29 1.54 -23.53 6.19
C PHE A 29 1.33 -23.52 7.71
N PRO A 30 0.63 -24.50 8.26
CA PRO A 30 0.38 -24.55 9.71
C PRO A 30 1.70 -24.58 10.46
N GLY A 31 1.79 -23.82 11.52
CA GLY A 31 3.02 -23.71 12.29
C GLY A 31 3.94 -22.59 11.90
N LEU A 32 3.63 -21.88 10.83
CA LEU A 32 4.42 -20.71 10.46
C LEU A 32 4.18 -19.61 11.50
N SER A 33 5.26 -18.99 11.98
CA SER A 33 5.13 -17.97 13.01
C SER A 33 4.81 -16.61 12.42
N TYR A 34 4.16 -15.78 13.23
CA TYR A 34 3.87 -14.41 12.86
C TYR A 34 5.16 -13.63 12.59
N ASP A 35 6.19 -13.87 13.42
CA ASP A 35 7.47 -13.18 13.25
C ASP A 35 8.12 -13.48 11.91
N THR A 36 7.99 -14.71 11.44
CA THR A 36 8.53 -15.08 10.14
C THR A 36 7.84 -14.32 9.02
N VAL A 37 6.51 -14.21 9.10
CA VAL A 37 5.73 -13.46 8.11
C VAL A 37 6.12 -11.99 8.14
N TYR A 38 6.19 -11.40 9.31
CA TYR A 38 6.53 -9.98 9.45
C TYR A 38 7.94 -9.70 8.93
N ARG A 39 8.88 -10.59 9.23
CA ARG A 39 10.25 -10.45 8.75
C ARG A 39 10.32 -10.49 7.23
N ASN A 40 9.57 -11.39 6.61
CA ASN A 40 9.52 -11.47 5.15
C ASN A 40 8.93 -10.21 4.54
N LEU A 41 7.88 -9.67 5.16
CA LEU A 41 7.28 -8.42 4.69
C LEU A 41 8.30 -7.28 4.76
N ARG A 42 9.04 -7.17 5.86
CA ARG A 42 10.05 -6.13 6.00
C ARG A 42 11.17 -6.27 4.96
N GLU A 43 11.60 -7.49 4.70
CA GLU A 43 12.62 -7.74 3.69
C GLU A 43 12.14 -7.33 2.30
N PHE A 44 10.88 -7.62 1.96
CA PHE A 44 10.32 -7.20 0.69
C PHE A 44 10.23 -5.69 0.57
N CYS A 45 9.94 -5.00 1.67
CA CYS A 45 9.93 -3.54 1.68
C CYS A 45 11.32 -2.98 1.42
N GLU A 46 12.33 -3.57 2.04
CA GLU A 46 13.71 -3.11 1.89
C GLU A 46 14.22 -3.20 0.46
N ILE A 47 13.81 -4.23 -0.26
CA ILE A 47 14.25 -4.39 -1.65
C ILE A 47 13.29 -3.75 -2.66
N GLY A 48 12.25 -3.08 -2.17
CA GLY A 48 11.36 -2.33 -3.04
C GLY A 48 10.26 -3.12 -3.74
N LEU A 49 10.05 -4.37 -3.36
CA LEU A 49 9.00 -5.19 -3.97
C LEU A 49 7.61 -4.82 -3.45
N ILE A 50 7.52 -4.39 -2.22
CA ILE A 50 6.24 -3.98 -1.64
C ILE A 50 6.39 -2.64 -0.96
N GLU A 51 5.26 -1.97 -0.74
CA GLU A 51 5.20 -0.68 -0.07
C GLU A 51 4.55 -0.87 1.29
N ASP A 52 4.94 -0.04 2.25
CA ASP A 52 4.29 -0.02 3.55
C ASP A 52 3.77 1.37 3.84
N THR A 53 2.71 1.42 4.63
CA THR A 53 2.16 2.69 5.10
C THR A 53 1.44 2.44 6.42
N GLU A 54 1.34 3.48 7.23
CA GLU A 54 0.61 3.37 8.48
C GLU A 54 -0.80 3.90 8.27
N LEU A 55 -1.80 3.08 8.59
CA LEU A 55 -3.20 3.47 8.52
C LEU A 55 -3.84 3.16 9.86
N GLN A 56 -4.37 4.20 10.50
CA GLN A 56 -5.05 4.06 11.79
C GLN A 56 -4.17 3.37 12.85
N GLY A 57 -2.89 3.72 12.86
CA GLY A 57 -1.96 3.19 13.84
C GLY A 57 -1.44 1.80 13.55
N GLU A 58 -1.74 1.23 12.40
CA GLU A 58 -1.29 -0.10 12.04
C GLU A 58 -0.55 -0.06 10.70
N MET A 59 0.57 -0.76 10.62
CA MET A 59 1.31 -0.88 9.37
C MET A 59 0.56 -1.77 8.39
N LYS A 60 0.42 -1.29 7.18
CA LYS A 60 -0.21 -2.02 6.09
C LYS A 60 0.77 -2.15 4.94
N PHE A 61 0.61 -3.20 4.16
CA PHE A 61 1.53 -3.55 3.09
C PHE A 61 0.79 -3.78 1.79
N ARG A 62 1.41 -3.40 0.69
CA ARG A 62 0.81 -3.55 -0.64
C ARG A 62 1.92 -3.82 -1.65
N PHE A 63 1.64 -4.67 -2.64
CA PHE A 63 2.59 -4.89 -3.72
C PHE A 63 2.88 -3.56 -4.43
N SER A 64 4.15 -3.29 -4.65
CA SER A 64 4.56 -2.01 -5.22
C SER A 64 4.20 -1.91 -6.69
N CYS A 65 3.64 -0.76 -7.06
CA CYS A 65 3.34 -0.47 -8.46
C CYS A 65 4.49 0.27 -9.12
N SER A 66 5.67 0.24 -8.54
CA SER A 66 6.78 1.08 -8.93
C SER A 66 7.27 0.92 -10.36
N GLU A 67 6.91 -0.18 -11.01
CA GLU A 67 7.32 -0.39 -12.39
C GLU A 67 6.67 0.58 -13.36
N ASN A 68 5.57 1.16 -12.96
CA ASN A 68 4.84 2.03 -13.85
C ASN A 68 4.82 3.46 -13.44
N PHE A 69 5.55 3.76 -12.61
CA PHE A 69 5.93 4.75 -12.18
C PHE A 69 5.55 5.95 -12.01
N GLU A 70 5.74 6.44 -12.30
CA GLU A 70 5.98 7.70 -12.29
C GLU A 70 4.94 8.60 -11.80
N HIS A 71 3.69 8.38 -11.85
CA HIS A 71 2.64 9.30 -11.52
C HIS A 71 1.42 8.59 -11.01
N HIS A 72 1.64 7.51 -10.28
CA HIS A 72 0.52 6.84 -9.66
C HIS A 72 0.22 7.50 -8.35
N HIS A 73 -0.86 8.22 -8.32
CA HIS A 73 -1.41 8.78 -7.10
C HIS A 73 -2.58 7.92 -6.69
N HIS A 74 -2.73 7.70 -5.40
CA HIS A 74 -3.75 6.79 -4.91
C HIS A 74 -4.64 7.42 -3.86
N PHE A 75 -5.90 7.03 -3.87
CA PHE A 75 -6.80 7.22 -2.75
C PHE A 75 -6.78 5.92 -1.95
N ILE A 76 -6.60 6.02 -0.65
CA ILE A 76 -6.50 4.86 0.23
C ILE A 76 -7.63 4.91 1.25
N CYS A 77 -8.44 3.84 1.30
CA CYS A 77 -9.47 3.73 2.31
C CYS A 77 -8.82 3.36 3.65
N THR A 78 -9.04 4.20 4.67
CA THR A 78 -8.45 3.95 5.98
C THR A 78 -9.13 2.81 6.74
N VAL A 79 -10.28 2.36 6.26
CA VAL A 79 -11.04 1.28 6.91
C VAL A 79 -10.67 -0.08 6.34
N CYS A 80 -10.77 -0.27 5.04
CA CYS A 80 -10.56 -1.58 4.41
C CYS A 80 -9.25 -1.70 3.65
N GLY A 81 -8.52 -0.60 3.47
CA GLY A 81 -7.24 -0.62 2.75
C GLY A 81 -7.36 -0.63 1.23
N GLU A 82 -8.59 -0.55 0.70
CA GLU A 82 -8.77 -0.50 -0.73
C GLU A 82 -8.10 0.74 -1.32
N THR A 83 -7.45 0.58 -2.47
CA THR A 83 -6.80 1.69 -3.14
C THR A 83 -7.43 1.94 -4.49
N LYS A 84 -7.52 3.19 -4.87
CA LYS A 84 -8.00 3.59 -6.19
C LYS A 84 -6.96 4.50 -6.82
N GLU A 85 -6.65 4.25 -8.09
CA GLU A 85 -5.71 5.10 -8.80
C GLU A 85 -6.35 6.41 -9.18
N ILE A 86 -5.59 7.48 -9.02
CA ILE A 86 -5.97 8.81 -9.44
C ILE A 86 -5.13 9.15 -10.66
N HIS A 87 -5.78 9.40 -11.78
CA HIS A 87 -5.08 9.60 -13.06
C HIS A 87 -4.73 11.05 -13.34
N MET A 88 -4.64 11.87 -12.32
CA MET A 88 -4.31 13.28 -12.49
C MET A 88 -3.07 13.62 -11.70
N CYS A 89 -2.16 14.37 -12.31
CA CYS A 89 -0.95 14.81 -11.62
C CYS A 89 -0.91 16.34 -11.63
N PRO A 90 -1.11 17.01 -10.50
CA PRO A 90 -1.16 18.47 -10.44
C PRO A 90 0.22 19.14 -10.37
N MET A 91 1.25 18.49 -10.85
CA MET A 91 2.61 19.00 -10.73
C MET A 91 2.83 20.35 -11.40
N ASN A 92 2.18 20.60 -12.52
CA ASN A 92 2.33 21.89 -13.19
C ASN A 92 1.84 23.04 -12.32
N PHE A 93 0.76 22.79 -11.59
CA PHE A 93 0.23 23.80 -10.66
C PHE A 93 1.22 24.10 -9.57
N PHE A 94 1.84 23.07 -8.99
CA PHE A 94 2.79 23.26 -7.91
C PHE A 94 4.10 23.90 -8.39
N LYS A 95 4.52 23.61 -9.60
CA LYS A 95 5.72 24.22 -10.15
C LYS A 95 5.57 25.74 -10.27
N GLU A 96 4.39 26.19 -10.64
CA GLU A 96 4.13 27.62 -10.73
C GLU A 96 4.21 28.31 -9.38
N GLN A 97 3.80 27.63 -8.31
CA GLN A 97 3.82 28.20 -6.98
C GLN A 97 5.18 28.12 -6.32
N LEU A 98 6.02 27.21 -6.77
CA LEU A 98 7.34 26.99 -6.19
C LEU A 98 8.44 27.49 -7.13
N ASP A 99 8.27 28.72 -7.60
CA ASP A 99 9.21 29.33 -8.52
C ASP A 99 10.60 29.42 -7.88
N GLY A 100 11.60 29.00 -8.62
CA GLY A 100 12.97 28.99 -8.12
C GLY A 100 13.34 27.75 -7.32
N CYS A 101 12.38 26.87 -7.06
CA CYS A 101 12.64 25.63 -6.33
C CYS A 101 12.84 24.48 -7.29
N GLU A 102 13.69 23.55 -6.94
CA GLU A 102 13.88 22.34 -7.71
C GLU A 102 13.07 21.23 -7.03
N ILE A 103 12.14 20.62 -7.76
CA ILE A 103 11.33 19.53 -7.22
C ILE A 103 12.00 18.22 -7.60
N GLU A 104 12.55 17.53 -6.60
CA GLU A 104 13.26 16.29 -6.83
C GLU A 104 12.36 15.07 -6.86
N GLY A 105 11.15 15.19 -6.35
CA GLY A 105 10.20 14.10 -6.35
C GLY A 105 8.92 14.52 -5.68
N HIS A 106 7.93 13.66 -5.73
CA HIS A 106 6.68 13.93 -5.04
C HIS A 106 5.95 12.64 -4.69
N ARG A 107 5.11 12.77 -3.67
CA ARG A 107 4.23 11.69 -3.26
C ARG A 107 2.89 12.34 -2.95
N PHE A 108 1.84 11.81 -3.55
CA PHE A 108 0.52 12.37 -3.37
C PHE A 108 -0.44 11.24 -3.08
N GLU A 109 -1.00 11.24 -1.88
CA GLU A 109 -1.93 10.22 -1.46
C GLU A 109 -3.11 10.87 -0.76
N LEU A 110 -4.31 10.39 -1.05
CA LEU A 110 -5.52 10.84 -0.38
C LEU A 110 -6.02 9.72 0.53
N PHE A 111 -6.39 10.07 1.74
CA PHE A 111 -6.89 9.12 2.73
C PHE A 111 -8.34 9.44 3.06
N GLY A 112 -9.13 8.42 3.19
CA GLY A 112 -10.54 8.61 3.54
C GLY A 112 -11.26 7.27 3.59
N ARG A 113 -12.58 7.33 3.41
CA ARG A 113 -13.40 6.12 3.38
C ARG A 113 -13.88 5.88 1.96
N CYS A 114 -13.77 4.64 1.49
CA CYS A 114 -14.29 4.31 0.18
C CYS A 114 -15.82 4.29 0.21
N ALA A 115 -16.44 4.22 -0.95
CA ALA A 115 -17.90 4.27 -1.05
C ALA A 115 -18.58 3.18 -0.22
N LYS A 116 -17.99 1.99 -0.18
CA LYS A 116 -18.54 0.89 0.59
C LYS A 116 -18.49 1.16 2.09
N CYS A 117 -17.35 1.66 2.57
CA CYS A 117 -17.16 1.92 3.99
C CYS A 117 -17.97 3.12 4.47
N GLN A 118 -18.14 4.11 3.62
CA GLN A 118 -18.95 5.25 3.95
C GLN A 118 -20.42 4.89 4.11
N LYS A 119 -20.91 3.99 3.27
CA LYS A 119 -22.31 3.55 3.36
C LYS A 119 -22.59 2.76 4.63
N VAL A 120 -21.60 1.96 5.06
CA VAL A 120 -21.75 1.15 6.28
C VAL A 120 -21.89 2.07 7.51
N ASN A 121 -21.21 3.20 7.49
CA ASN A 121 -21.18 4.10 8.62
C ASN A 121 -22.14 5.29 8.48
N GLY A 122 -22.85 5.34 7.39
CA GLY A 122 -23.84 6.37 7.15
C GLY A 122 -25.21 5.97 7.66
#